data_71d5bdaaf9d2a9e6690717c9cba6e0f5
#
_entry.id   71d5bdaaf9d2a9e6690717c9cba6e0f5
#
_cell.length_a   1.000
_cell.length_b   1.000
_cell.length_c   1.000
_cell.angle_alpha   90.00
_cell.angle_beta   90.00
_cell.angle_gamma   90.00
#
_symmetry.space_group_name_H-M   'P 1'
#
loop_
_entity.id
_entity.type
_entity.pdbx_description
1 polymer ?
#
loop_
_entity_poly.entity_id
_entity_poly.type
_entity_poly.pdbx_seq_one_letter_code
_entity_poly.pdbx_strand_id
1 'polypeptide(L)'
;VAEKIFEPRVLQSWSSTTEKFYGDGFVLTGNVTEFLDPVFSSGVTLATVASQLAAHLVIRKLQGGEVDFDKEYMDIMMQGVNTFRTYVNCWYDGTLDKIFFAKEQQLDIKKMICSVLAGYVWDKENPFVKDHFHQVKKLARILDMKQLLEEKDKV
;
A
#
# COMPACT_ATOMS: atom_id res chain seq x y z
N VAL A 1 18.57 34.44 -0.90
CA VAL A 1 17.42 34.26 0.00
C VAL A 1 16.19 34.13 -0.89
N ALA A 2 15.44 33.04 -0.76
CA ALA A 2 14.21 32.86 -1.52
C ALA A 2 13.11 33.78 -0.98
N GLU A 3 12.37 34.44 -1.89
CA GLU A 3 11.24 35.29 -1.52
C GLU A 3 9.95 34.48 -1.54
N LYS A 4 9.12 34.68 -0.52
CA LYS A 4 7.78 34.03 -0.42
C LYS A 4 6.82 34.76 -1.34
N ILE A 5 6.30 34.06 -2.37
CA ILE A 5 5.42 34.63 -3.39
C ILE A 5 3.91 34.43 -3.10
N PHE A 6 3.57 33.49 -2.19
CA PHE A 6 2.19 33.27 -1.71
C PHE A 6 2.19 32.56 -0.35
N GLU A 7 1.07 32.63 0.36
CA GLU A 7 0.91 31.95 1.65
C GLU A 7 0.76 30.43 1.47
N PRO A 8 1.46 29.61 2.29
CA PRO A 8 1.26 28.17 2.29
C PRO A 8 -0.20 27.81 2.58
N ARG A 9 -0.73 26.81 1.85
CA ARG A 9 -2.05 26.26 2.09
C ARG A 9 -1.93 24.89 2.73
N VAL A 10 -2.82 24.60 3.68
CA VAL A 10 -2.93 23.29 4.32
C VAL A 10 -4.14 22.57 3.76
N LEU A 11 -3.93 21.35 3.27
CA LEU A 11 -4.99 20.43 2.89
C LEU A 11 -5.06 19.31 3.92
N GLN A 12 -6.26 18.95 4.37
CA GLN A 12 -6.49 17.92 5.37
C GLN A 12 -7.62 16.97 4.92
N SER A 13 -7.61 15.75 5.46
CA SER A 13 -8.69 14.76 5.27
C SER A 13 -8.95 14.43 3.79
N TRP A 14 -7.91 14.20 3.02
CA TRP A 14 -7.96 13.98 1.58
C TRP A 14 -7.97 12.51 1.17
N SER A 15 -7.74 11.57 2.10
CA SER A 15 -7.90 10.14 1.84
C SER A 15 -9.39 9.82 1.64
N SER A 16 -9.70 9.06 0.58
CA SER A 16 -11.07 8.68 0.25
C SER A 16 -11.12 7.27 -0.34
N THR A 17 -12.23 6.59 -0.08
CA THR A 17 -12.51 5.23 -0.54
C THR A 17 -13.87 5.22 -1.24
N THR A 18 -13.95 4.58 -2.41
CA THR A 18 -15.21 4.32 -3.11
C THR A 18 -15.62 2.87 -2.82
N GLU A 19 -16.89 2.65 -2.47
CA GLU A 19 -17.40 1.32 -2.10
C GLU A 19 -17.38 0.34 -3.26
N LYS A 20 -17.65 0.81 -4.50
CA LYS A 20 -17.73 -0.03 -5.69
C LYS A 20 -17.01 0.61 -6.87
N PHE A 21 -16.04 -0.10 -7.45
CA PHE A 21 -15.19 0.42 -8.52
C PHE A 21 -15.78 0.23 -9.93
N TYR A 22 -16.95 -0.38 -10.06
CA TYR A 22 -17.61 -0.59 -11.33
C TYR A 22 -19.13 -0.59 -11.15
N GLY A 23 -19.86 -0.41 -12.24
CA GLY A 23 -21.30 -0.51 -12.30
C GLY A 23 -21.78 -0.76 -13.73
N ASP A 24 -23.07 -0.60 -13.95
CA ASP A 24 -23.64 -0.74 -15.29
C ASP A 24 -23.11 0.40 -16.18
N GLY A 25 -22.41 0.02 -17.24
CA GLY A 25 -21.83 0.94 -18.22
C GLY A 25 -20.57 1.69 -17.80
N PHE A 26 -19.96 1.42 -16.63
CA PHE A 26 -18.72 2.08 -16.21
C PHE A 26 -17.78 1.22 -15.38
N VAL A 27 -16.49 1.56 -15.43
CA VAL A 27 -15.44 1.07 -14.54
C VAL A 27 -14.58 2.25 -14.10
N LEU A 28 -14.39 2.42 -12.80
CA LEU A 28 -13.57 3.47 -12.20
C LEU A 28 -12.11 3.04 -12.12
N THR A 29 -11.18 3.95 -12.36
CA THR A 29 -9.74 3.73 -12.22
C THR A 29 -9.06 4.93 -11.56
N GLY A 30 -7.85 4.73 -10.99
CA GLY A 30 -7.09 5.82 -10.38
C GLY A 30 -7.68 6.31 -9.05
N ASN A 31 -7.48 7.58 -8.74
CA ASN A 31 -7.82 8.17 -7.44
C ASN A 31 -9.30 8.15 -7.09
N VAL A 32 -10.20 7.96 -8.07
CA VAL A 32 -11.65 7.85 -7.81
C VAL A 32 -12.02 6.48 -7.23
N THR A 33 -11.16 5.47 -7.31
CA THR A 33 -11.38 4.17 -6.66
C THR A 33 -10.91 4.20 -5.21
N GLU A 34 -9.67 4.59 -5.01
CA GLU A 34 -9.03 4.67 -3.72
C GLU A 34 -7.94 5.74 -3.75
N PHE A 35 -8.01 6.66 -2.82
CA PHE A 35 -6.93 7.61 -2.56
C PHE A 35 -6.46 7.45 -1.12
N LEU A 36 -5.32 6.77 -0.95
CA LEU A 36 -4.71 6.55 0.36
C LEU A 36 -3.98 7.82 0.84
N ASP A 37 -2.69 7.75 0.96
CA ASP A 37 -1.83 8.83 1.38
C ASP A 37 -0.58 8.84 0.49
N PRO A 38 -0.04 10.01 0.10
CA PRO A 38 1.11 10.10 -0.79
C PRO A 38 2.44 9.68 -0.15
N VAL A 39 2.49 9.35 1.15
CA VAL A 39 3.74 9.03 1.87
C VAL A 39 4.58 7.95 1.14
N PHE A 40 3.94 6.96 0.53
CA PHE A 40 4.62 5.91 -0.25
C PHE A 40 4.39 6.02 -1.76
N SER A 41 3.82 7.13 -2.24
CA SER A 41 3.57 7.37 -3.68
C SER A 41 2.77 6.25 -4.37
N SER A 42 1.88 5.57 -3.63
CA SER A 42 1.12 4.39 -4.11
C SER A 42 0.11 4.69 -5.20
N GLY A 43 -0.34 5.94 -5.34
CA GLY A 43 -1.42 6.32 -6.25
C GLY A 43 -1.14 5.99 -7.71
N VAL A 44 0.09 6.22 -8.20
CA VAL A 44 0.46 5.92 -9.59
C VAL A 44 0.43 4.41 -9.85
N THR A 45 0.96 3.61 -8.94
CA THR A 45 0.93 2.13 -9.04
C THR A 45 -0.51 1.62 -9.10
N LEU A 46 -1.37 2.06 -8.17
CA LEU A 46 -2.78 1.67 -8.14
C LEU A 46 -3.51 2.11 -9.41
N ALA A 47 -3.31 3.35 -9.87
CA ALA A 47 -3.94 3.88 -11.07
C ALA A 47 -3.53 3.10 -12.33
N THR A 48 -2.24 2.79 -12.48
CA THR A 48 -1.71 2.07 -13.65
C THR A 48 -2.26 0.64 -13.72
N VAL A 49 -2.20 -0.10 -12.60
CA VAL A 49 -2.70 -1.47 -12.53
C VAL A 49 -4.22 -1.50 -12.72
N ALA A 50 -4.96 -0.60 -12.07
CA ALA A 50 -6.40 -0.48 -12.25
C ALA A 50 -6.78 -0.24 -13.71
N SER A 51 -6.10 0.70 -14.38
CA SER A 51 -6.39 1.04 -15.78
C SER A 51 -6.09 -0.13 -16.72
N GLN A 52 -4.98 -0.85 -16.49
CA GLN A 52 -4.63 -2.04 -17.28
C GLN A 52 -5.68 -3.15 -17.14
N LEU A 53 -6.05 -3.49 -15.89
CA LEU A 53 -7.07 -4.51 -15.62
C LEU A 53 -8.42 -4.11 -16.22
N ALA A 54 -8.87 -2.88 -15.96
CA ALA A 54 -10.13 -2.37 -16.49
C ALA A 54 -10.18 -2.44 -18.02
N ALA A 55 -9.12 -2.01 -18.70
CA ALA A 55 -9.05 -2.05 -20.16
C ALA A 55 -9.20 -3.48 -20.71
N HIS A 56 -8.47 -4.45 -20.15
CA HIS A 56 -8.56 -5.85 -20.57
C HIS A 56 -9.96 -6.43 -20.36
N LEU A 57 -10.59 -6.16 -19.20
CA LEU A 57 -11.91 -6.68 -18.87
C LEU A 57 -13.01 -6.03 -19.74
N VAL A 58 -12.92 -4.71 -19.95
CA VAL A 58 -13.86 -3.99 -20.82
C VAL A 58 -13.77 -4.46 -22.27
N ILE A 59 -12.56 -4.62 -22.81
CA ILE A 59 -12.36 -5.15 -24.16
C ILE A 59 -12.98 -6.55 -24.30
N ARG A 60 -12.70 -7.45 -23.33
CA ARG A 60 -13.26 -8.80 -23.33
C ARG A 60 -14.80 -8.77 -23.28
N LYS A 61 -15.38 -7.93 -22.45
CA LYS A 61 -16.84 -7.76 -22.35
C LYS A 61 -17.46 -7.23 -23.64
N LEU A 62 -16.85 -6.23 -24.27
CA LEU A 62 -17.32 -5.68 -25.55
C LEU A 62 -17.23 -6.69 -26.71
N GLN A 63 -16.31 -7.66 -26.63
CA GLN A 63 -16.21 -8.77 -27.59
C GLN A 63 -17.18 -9.92 -27.29
N GLY A 64 -18.09 -9.76 -26.32
CA GLY A 64 -19.09 -10.78 -25.95
C GLY A 64 -18.59 -11.83 -24.96
N GLY A 65 -17.39 -11.65 -24.38
CA GLY A 65 -16.87 -12.52 -23.33
C GLY A 65 -17.50 -12.26 -21.96
N GLU A 66 -17.57 -13.29 -21.14
CA GLU A 66 -18.01 -13.15 -19.75
C GLU A 66 -16.92 -12.51 -18.89
N VAL A 67 -17.33 -11.62 -17.97
CA VAL A 67 -16.45 -10.90 -17.05
C VAL A 67 -17.10 -10.84 -15.68
N ASP A 68 -16.38 -11.32 -14.67
CA ASP A 68 -16.72 -11.18 -13.25
C ASP A 68 -15.91 -10.01 -12.66
N PHE A 69 -16.47 -8.81 -12.69
CA PHE A 69 -15.78 -7.62 -12.19
C PHE A 69 -15.51 -7.65 -10.67
N ASP A 70 -16.27 -8.40 -9.89
CA ASP A 70 -15.97 -8.55 -8.46
C ASP A 70 -14.65 -9.30 -8.30
N LYS A 71 -14.49 -10.47 -8.90
CA LYS A 71 -13.29 -11.30 -8.74
C LYS A 71 -12.10 -10.82 -9.55
N GLU A 72 -12.34 -10.40 -10.81
CA GLU A 72 -11.28 -10.12 -11.77
C GLU A 72 -10.80 -8.67 -11.70
N TYR A 73 -11.55 -7.78 -11.03
CA TYR A 73 -11.17 -6.39 -10.83
C TYR A 73 -11.13 -5.97 -9.38
N MET A 74 -12.30 -6.01 -8.69
CA MET A 74 -12.45 -5.49 -7.34
C MET A 74 -11.55 -6.20 -6.33
N ASP A 75 -11.59 -7.53 -6.28
CA ASP A 75 -10.79 -8.33 -5.34
C ASP A 75 -9.29 -8.14 -5.58
N ILE A 76 -8.87 -8.10 -6.85
CA ILE A 76 -7.47 -7.87 -7.20
C ILE A 76 -7.03 -6.47 -6.75
N MET A 77 -7.81 -5.44 -7.07
CA MET A 77 -7.48 -4.07 -6.67
C MET A 77 -7.45 -3.91 -5.15
N MET A 78 -8.45 -4.47 -4.44
CA MET A 78 -8.54 -4.38 -2.98
C MET A 78 -7.39 -5.11 -2.26
N GLN A 79 -6.83 -6.18 -2.84
CA GLN A 79 -5.61 -6.79 -2.32
C GLN A 79 -4.47 -5.78 -2.28
N GLY A 80 -4.17 -5.09 -3.38
CA GLY A 80 -3.11 -4.09 -3.45
C GLY A 80 -3.38 -2.88 -2.56
N VAL A 81 -4.61 -2.37 -2.58
CA VAL A 81 -5.08 -1.27 -1.72
C VAL A 81 -4.88 -1.60 -0.23
N ASN A 82 -5.32 -2.78 0.22
CA ASN A 82 -5.23 -3.17 1.63
C ASN A 82 -3.78 -3.39 2.07
N THR A 83 -2.93 -3.89 1.18
CA THR A 83 -1.50 -3.98 1.45
C THR A 83 -0.91 -2.58 1.69
N PHE A 84 -1.07 -1.65 0.75
CA PHE A 84 -0.59 -0.27 0.93
C PHE A 84 -1.20 0.42 2.16
N ARG A 85 -2.51 0.25 2.38
CA ARG A 85 -3.20 0.84 3.56
C ARG A 85 -2.58 0.36 4.87
N THR A 86 -2.19 -0.90 4.97
CA THR A 86 -1.48 -1.41 6.16
C THR A 86 -0.16 -0.66 6.38
N TYR A 87 0.63 -0.45 5.32
CA TYR A 87 1.90 0.25 5.44
C TYR A 87 1.71 1.73 5.78
N VAL A 88 0.73 2.39 5.20
CA VAL A 88 0.37 3.78 5.55
C VAL A 88 -0.01 3.87 7.05
N ASN A 89 -0.88 2.98 7.51
CA ASN A 89 -1.28 2.96 8.93
C ASN A 89 -0.09 2.66 9.85
N CYS A 90 0.79 1.72 9.46
CA CYS A 90 1.99 1.38 10.22
C CYS A 90 3.06 2.49 10.20
N TRP A 91 3.04 3.37 9.21
CA TRP A 91 3.84 4.59 9.21
C TRP A 91 3.34 5.56 10.29
N TYR A 92 2.06 5.88 10.28
CA TYR A 92 1.47 6.85 11.22
C TYR A 92 1.41 6.36 12.67
N ASP A 93 1.34 5.05 12.92
CA ASP A 93 1.36 4.50 14.28
C ASP A 93 2.79 4.21 14.81
N GLY A 94 3.84 4.56 14.05
CA GLY A 94 5.24 4.39 14.43
C GLY A 94 5.75 2.95 14.33
N THR A 95 4.97 2.02 13.80
CA THR A 95 5.41 0.61 13.63
C THR A 95 6.55 0.50 12.61
N LEU A 96 6.48 1.24 11.50
CA LEU A 96 7.52 1.22 10.47
C LEU A 96 8.80 1.91 10.92
N ASP A 97 8.73 2.92 11.78
CA ASP A 97 9.91 3.58 12.36
C ASP A 97 10.79 2.57 13.08
N LYS A 98 10.21 1.67 13.87
CA LYS A 98 10.92 0.60 14.58
C LYS A 98 11.65 -0.33 13.61
N ILE A 99 11.08 -0.57 12.44
CA ILE A 99 11.65 -1.44 11.41
C ILE A 99 12.75 -0.73 10.63
N PHE A 100 12.49 0.52 10.20
CA PHE A 100 13.43 1.26 9.35
C PHE A 100 14.67 1.73 10.11
N PHE A 101 14.52 2.08 11.37
CA PHE A 101 15.60 2.59 12.21
C PHE A 101 16.19 1.54 13.17
N ALA A 102 15.84 0.25 12.99
CA ALA A 102 16.46 -0.82 13.74
C ALA A 102 17.97 -0.87 13.48
N LYS A 103 18.77 -1.04 14.55
CA LYS A 103 20.25 -1.10 14.47
C LYS A 103 20.73 -2.27 13.64
N GLU A 104 20.08 -3.43 13.81
CA GLU A 104 20.34 -4.63 13.03
C GLU A 104 19.21 -4.87 12.03
N GLN A 105 19.56 -4.83 10.76
CA GLN A 105 18.61 -5.10 9.68
C GLN A 105 19.02 -6.37 8.93
N GLN A 106 18.12 -7.35 8.86
CA GLN A 106 18.30 -8.49 7.98
C GLN A 106 18.04 -8.07 6.53
N LEU A 107 19.04 -8.22 5.67
CA LEU A 107 19.00 -7.73 4.28
C LEU A 107 17.79 -8.27 3.50
N ASP A 108 17.43 -9.55 3.68
CA ASP A 108 16.32 -10.16 2.96
C ASP A 108 14.97 -9.62 3.41
N ILE A 109 14.78 -9.38 4.71
CA ILE A 109 13.58 -8.73 5.23
C ILE A 109 13.47 -7.30 4.69
N LYS A 110 14.58 -6.56 4.69
CA LYS A 110 14.63 -5.22 4.12
C LYS A 110 14.22 -5.21 2.64
N LYS A 111 14.75 -6.14 1.83
CA LYS A 111 14.38 -6.27 0.42
C LYS A 111 12.90 -6.55 0.24
N MET A 112 12.31 -7.46 1.03
CA MET A 112 10.89 -7.78 0.97
C MET A 112 10.01 -6.57 1.29
N ILE A 113 10.35 -5.79 2.31
CA ILE A 113 9.62 -4.57 2.67
C ILE A 113 9.80 -3.48 1.60
N CYS A 114 11.04 -3.28 1.12
CA CYS A 114 11.30 -2.31 0.05
C CYS A 114 10.55 -2.66 -1.24
N SER A 115 10.39 -3.95 -1.57
CA SER A 115 9.60 -4.36 -2.75
C SER A 115 8.14 -3.98 -2.61
N VAL A 116 7.53 -4.11 -1.42
CA VAL A 116 6.16 -3.64 -1.16
C VAL A 116 6.05 -2.13 -1.40
N LEU A 117 6.97 -1.36 -0.84
CA LEU A 117 6.98 0.11 -1.02
C LEU A 117 7.27 0.53 -2.46
N ALA A 118 7.99 -0.29 -3.22
CA ALA A 118 8.22 -0.11 -4.66
C ALA A 118 7.00 -0.51 -5.53
N GLY A 119 5.89 -0.96 -4.93
CA GLY A 119 4.65 -1.25 -5.65
C GLY A 119 4.35 -2.73 -5.91
N TYR A 120 5.20 -3.66 -5.45
CA TYR A 120 4.96 -5.11 -5.63
C TYR A 120 3.96 -5.65 -4.60
N VAL A 121 2.79 -5.02 -4.51
CA VAL A 121 1.75 -5.29 -3.49
C VAL A 121 0.81 -6.44 -3.84
N TRP A 122 1.02 -7.09 -4.99
CA TRP A 122 0.31 -8.31 -5.43
C TRP A 122 1.19 -9.56 -5.41
N ASP A 123 2.46 -9.45 -4.99
CA ASP A 123 3.39 -10.57 -4.91
C ASP A 123 3.05 -11.49 -3.73
N LYS A 124 2.35 -12.59 -4.02
CA LYS A 124 1.90 -13.57 -3.00
C LYS A 124 3.03 -14.43 -2.43
N GLU A 125 4.21 -14.42 -3.03
CA GLU A 125 5.39 -15.11 -2.50
C GLU A 125 6.05 -14.29 -1.37
N ASN A 126 5.86 -12.98 -1.37
CA ASN A 126 6.35 -12.11 -0.32
C ASN A 126 5.44 -12.20 0.93
N PRO A 127 5.94 -12.70 2.08
CA PRO A 127 5.14 -12.82 3.30
C PRO A 127 4.62 -11.46 3.81
N PHE A 128 5.35 -10.37 3.52
CA PHE A 128 4.97 -9.00 3.86
C PHE A 128 3.89 -8.42 2.92
N VAL A 129 3.48 -9.17 1.89
CA VAL A 129 2.28 -8.94 1.06
C VAL A 129 1.18 -9.92 1.44
N LYS A 130 1.50 -11.21 1.50
CA LYS A 130 0.54 -12.29 1.75
C LYS A 130 -0.19 -12.15 3.08
N ASP A 131 0.53 -11.79 4.14
CA ASP A 131 0.01 -11.58 5.49
C ASP A 131 0.58 -10.25 6.05
N HIS A 132 0.41 -9.18 5.26
CA HIS A 132 1.05 -7.89 5.47
C HIS A 132 0.87 -7.35 6.90
N PHE A 133 -0.34 -7.40 7.44
CA PHE A 133 -0.65 -6.84 8.75
C PHE A 133 0.11 -7.57 9.87
N HIS A 134 0.00 -8.91 9.94
CA HIS A 134 0.62 -9.68 11.02
C HIS A 134 2.15 -9.71 10.90
N GLN A 135 2.71 -9.80 9.69
CA GLN A 135 4.15 -9.86 9.49
C GLN A 135 4.83 -8.54 9.87
N VAL A 136 4.28 -7.40 9.49
CA VAL A 136 4.81 -6.08 9.87
C VAL A 136 4.76 -5.88 11.38
N LYS A 137 3.62 -6.16 12.02
CA LYS A 137 3.46 -6.03 13.47
C LYS A 137 4.35 -7.01 14.25
N LYS A 138 4.47 -8.25 13.77
CA LYS A 138 5.35 -9.27 14.38
C LYS A 138 6.81 -8.84 14.33
N LEU A 139 7.27 -8.35 13.18
CA LEU A 139 8.64 -7.88 13.02
C LEU A 139 8.95 -6.72 13.98
N ALA A 140 8.09 -5.72 14.05
CA ALA A 140 8.26 -4.59 14.95
C ALA A 140 8.37 -5.04 16.42
N ARG A 141 7.52 -5.99 16.86
CA ARG A 141 7.59 -6.55 18.23
C ARG A 141 8.91 -7.29 18.49
N ILE A 142 9.41 -8.06 17.53
CA ILE A 142 10.69 -8.76 17.66
C ILE A 142 11.83 -7.75 17.85
N LEU A 143 11.82 -6.67 17.08
CA LEU A 143 12.84 -5.62 17.18
C LEU A 143 12.78 -4.86 18.50
N ASP A 144 11.58 -4.53 18.98
CA ASP A 144 11.38 -3.94 20.32
C ASP A 144 11.94 -4.86 21.42
N MET A 145 11.64 -6.16 21.36
CA MET A 145 12.14 -7.13 22.36
C MET A 145 13.67 -7.23 22.35
N LYS A 146 14.30 -7.25 21.17
CA LYS A 146 15.76 -7.27 21.04
C LYS A 146 16.38 -6.03 21.66
N GLN A 147 15.84 -4.84 21.36
CA GLN A 147 16.33 -3.59 21.93
C GLN A 147 16.26 -3.58 23.45
N LEU A 148 15.16 -4.04 24.05
CA LEU A 148 14.98 -4.13 25.49
C LEU A 148 15.97 -5.10 26.16
N LEU A 149 16.34 -6.20 25.51
CA LEU A 149 17.34 -7.14 25.99
C LEU A 149 18.75 -6.51 25.98
N GLU A 150 19.12 -5.87 24.87
CA GLU A 150 20.42 -5.16 24.76
C GLU A 150 20.59 -4.03 25.78
N GLU A 151 19.50 -3.35 26.17
CA GLU A 151 19.52 -2.31 27.19
C GLU A 151 19.73 -2.89 28.60
N LYS A 152 19.16 -4.07 28.88
CA LYS A 152 19.37 -4.77 30.17
C LYS A 152 20.77 -5.31 30.35
N ASP A 153 21.40 -5.77 29.28
CA ASP A 153 22.77 -6.33 29.32
C ASP A 153 23.85 -5.26 29.49
N LYS A 154 23.47 -3.97 29.43
CA LYS A 154 24.38 -2.81 29.63
C LYS A 154 24.34 -2.23 31.03
N VAL A 155 23.47 -2.70 31.89
CA VAL A 155 23.32 -2.30 33.30
C VAL A 155 23.94 -3.32 34.22
#